data_441b9fbcf5cbc75bbb6ed5229491994d
#
_entry.id   441b9fbcf5cbc75bbb6ed5229491994d
#
_cell.length_a   1.000
_cell.length_b   1.000
_cell.length_c   1.000
_cell.angle_alpha   90.00
_cell.angle_beta   90.00
_cell.angle_gamma   90.00
#
_symmetry.space_group_name_H-M   'P 1'
#
loop_
_entity.id
_entity.type
_entity.pdbx_description
1 polymer ?
#
loop_
_entity_poly.entity_id
_entity_poly.type
_entity_poly.pdbx_seq_one_letter_code
_entity_poly.pdbx_strand_id
1 'polypeptide(L)'
;MRIWKTLVCTLIAAMLAGTALAELTEMNHYVVKADVRAYMTDEDLEFYKKAIDAILAREKEVRLSDDYDANLRVLGALSNNPIYFVVEKEEFNSKHTKLRFKYAYSESEQAEKIAYMDEEMLKMINGAIQPGMNELEQALAMYQAVVARIDYDYEWLDALNTSDDKFLFPQIEIYQALSTGKGVCHSYTFLYEYALQQLGVECLRYIGNTTGDPDDGHMWPVVRIGGEYYQCDPTWDDQGETASLQYFGMSDSERLESGVEGFEFSLDSAYGEVKCDSEDLKPLHQAMAFALSGDHSAILYDSFGTEIGEFDTETHGFSAK
;
A
#
# COMPACT_ATOMS: atom_id res chain seq x y z
N MET A 1 19.85 -28.78 -1.44
CA MET A 1 18.75 -28.21 -0.66
C MET A 1 19.18 -27.45 0.59
N ARG A 2 20.41 -26.96 0.68
CA ARG A 2 20.93 -26.20 1.83
C ARG A 2 21.47 -24.79 1.47
N ILE A 3 21.44 -24.41 0.20
CA ILE A 3 22.03 -23.15 -0.30
C ILE A 3 20.99 -22.01 -0.40
N TRP A 4 19.71 -22.34 -0.48
CA TRP A 4 18.62 -21.33 -0.61
C TRP A 4 18.26 -20.60 0.70
N LYS A 5 18.44 -21.25 1.84
CA LYS A 5 18.11 -20.63 3.13
C LYS A 5 19.07 -19.51 3.58
N THR A 6 20.27 -19.46 3.03
CA THR A 6 21.28 -18.46 3.39
C THR A 6 21.17 -17.18 2.56
N LEU A 7 20.58 -17.22 1.37
CA LEU A 7 20.40 -16.02 0.55
C LEU A 7 19.24 -15.13 1.01
N VAL A 8 18.16 -15.72 1.53
CA VAL A 8 16.98 -14.95 2.00
C VAL A 8 17.30 -14.13 3.26
N CYS A 9 18.11 -14.67 4.19
CA CYS A 9 18.51 -13.92 5.39
C CYS A 9 19.49 -12.76 5.11
N THR A 10 20.21 -12.78 4.00
CA THR A 10 21.19 -11.73 3.67
C THR A 10 20.53 -10.51 3.00
N LEU A 11 19.42 -10.69 2.31
CA LEU A 11 18.63 -9.60 1.71
C LEU A 11 17.90 -8.75 2.75
N ILE A 12 17.37 -9.37 3.81
CA ILE A 12 16.66 -8.65 4.89
C ILE A 12 17.63 -7.77 5.71
N ALA A 13 18.90 -8.15 5.83
CA ALA A 13 19.91 -7.37 6.56
C ALA A 13 20.48 -6.18 5.76
N ALA A 14 20.35 -6.17 4.43
CA ALA A 14 20.83 -5.08 3.58
C ALA A 14 19.85 -3.88 3.52
N MET A 15 18.57 -4.07 3.86
CA MET A 15 17.57 -3.01 3.89
C MET A 15 17.67 -2.05 5.08
N LEU A 16 18.59 -2.30 6.04
CA LEU A 16 18.77 -1.46 7.23
C LEU A 16 19.97 -0.51 7.18
N ALA A 17 20.69 -0.47 6.08
CA ALA A 17 21.87 0.40 5.96
C ALA A 17 21.83 1.10 4.61
N GLY A 18 21.21 2.28 4.50
CA GLY A 18 21.39 3.32 3.47
C GLY A 18 22.13 2.99 2.15
N THR A 19 21.99 1.78 1.63
CA THR A 19 22.60 1.33 0.38
C THR A 19 21.60 1.52 -0.75
N ALA A 20 22.03 2.07 -1.85
CA ALA A 20 21.29 2.22 -3.09
C ALA A 20 20.36 1.00 -3.30
N LEU A 21 19.05 1.25 -3.32
CA LEU A 21 18.07 0.19 -3.63
C LEU A 21 18.44 -0.41 -4.98
N ALA A 22 18.77 -1.69 -4.99
CA ALA A 22 18.90 -2.42 -6.23
C ALA A 22 17.49 -2.63 -6.81
N GLU A 23 17.41 -2.72 -8.14
CA GLU A 23 16.17 -3.11 -8.82
C GLU A 23 15.57 -4.35 -8.16
N LEU A 24 14.27 -4.34 -7.85
CA LEU A 24 13.57 -5.49 -7.29
C LEU A 24 13.47 -6.59 -8.37
N THR A 25 13.90 -7.80 -8.02
CA THR A 25 13.86 -8.95 -8.91
C THR A 25 12.64 -9.85 -8.70
N GLU A 26 12.00 -9.75 -7.53
CA GLU A 26 10.83 -10.52 -7.15
C GLU A 26 10.00 -9.76 -6.11
N MET A 27 8.70 -10.01 -6.06
CA MET A 27 7.84 -9.47 -5.02
C MET A 27 7.99 -10.25 -3.72
N ASN A 28 8.03 -9.54 -2.60
CA ASN A 28 8.03 -10.15 -1.28
C ASN A 28 6.59 -10.38 -0.81
N HIS A 29 6.09 -11.60 -0.94
CA HIS A 29 4.74 -11.96 -0.49
C HIS A 29 4.58 -12.07 1.03
N TYR A 30 5.68 -12.01 1.79
CA TYR A 30 5.64 -12.13 3.26
C TYR A 30 5.55 -10.78 3.97
N VAL A 31 5.36 -9.70 3.25
CA VAL A 31 5.12 -8.39 3.86
C VAL A 31 3.85 -8.41 4.70
N VAL A 32 3.91 -7.76 5.85
CA VAL A 32 2.77 -7.58 6.75
C VAL A 32 2.65 -6.10 6.99
N LYS A 33 1.43 -5.58 6.94
CA LYS A 33 1.18 -4.17 7.27
C LYS A 33 1.68 -3.82 8.66
N ALA A 34 2.19 -2.62 8.83
CA ALA A 34 2.79 -2.19 10.09
C ALA A 34 1.80 -2.26 11.26
N ASP A 35 0.55 -1.84 11.06
CA ASP A 35 -0.52 -1.90 12.04
C ASP A 35 -0.88 -3.34 12.44
N VAL A 36 -0.95 -4.26 11.47
CA VAL A 36 -1.18 -5.68 11.73
C VAL A 36 0.04 -6.31 12.41
N ARG A 37 1.26 -5.97 11.96
CA ARG A 37 2.51 -6.48 12.53
C ARG A 37 2.69 -6.10 14.00
N ALA A 38 2.16 -4.97 14.42
CA ALA A 38 2.30 -4.44 15.78
C ALA A 38 1.74 -5.37 16.88
N TYR A 39 0.73 -6.19 16.57
CA TYR A 39 0.16 -7.13 17.53
C TYR A 39 0.43 -8.61 17.19
N MET A 40 1.26 -8.88 16.19
CA MET A 40 1.74 -10.22 15.89
C MET A 40 3.02 -10.53 16.67
N THR A 41 3.06 -11.70 17.26
CA THR A 41 4.30 -12.27 17.82
C THR A 41 5.20 -12.80 16.70
N ASP A 42 6.45 -13.11 17.01
CA ASP A 42 7.33 -13.76 16.03
C ASP A 42 6.85 -15.16 15.66
N GLU A 43 6.16 -15.86 16.56
CA GLU A 43 5.53 -17.15 16.28
C GLU A 43 4.34 -16.98 15.31
N ASP A 44 3.50 -15.96 15.49
CA ASP A 44 2.41 -15.63 14.56
C ASP A 44 2.96 -15.37 13.14
N LEU A 45 4.08 -14.65 13.06
CA LEU A 45 4.74 -14.36 11.78
C LEU A 45 5.25 -15.65 11.09
N GLU A 46 5.77 -16.60 11.83
CA GLU A 46 6.17 -17.89 11.28
C GLU A 46 4.96 -18.71 10.78
N PHE A 47 3.83 -18.68 11.48
CA PHE A 47 2.59 -19.29 10.98
C PHE A 47 2.02 -18.56 9.77
N TYR A 48 2.08 -17.23 9.74
CA TYR A 48 1.69 -16.44 8.60
C TYR A 48 2.49 -16.82 7.34
N LYS A 49 3.82 -16.87 7.43
CA LYS A 49 4.68 -17.30 6.32
C LYS A 49 4.35 -18.70 5.82
N LYS A 50 4.12 -19.64 6.73
CA LYS A 50 3.67 -21.01 6.37
C LYS A 50 2.34 -21.00 5.64
N ALA A 51 1.43 -20.11 6.01
CA ALA A 51 0.14 -20.00 5.35
C ALA A 51 0.27 -19.35 3.96
N ILE A 52 1.13 -18.36 3.79
CA ILE A 52 1.48 -17.81 2.47
C ILE A 52 2.09 -18.90 1.58
N ASP A 53 3.07 -19.68 2.08
CA ASP A 53 3.66 -20.79 1.35
C ASP A 53 2.60 -21.83 0.92
N ALA A 54 1.66 -22.16 1.80
CA ALA A 54 0.57 -23.07 1.51
C ALA A 54 -0.37 -22.53 0.42
N ILE A 55 -0.67 -21.24 0.42
CA ILE A 55 -1.49 -20.58 -0.62
C ILE A 55 -0.75 -20.62 -1.95
N LEU A 56 0.52 -20.24 -1.99
CA LEU A 56 1.34 -20.25 -3.21
C LEU A 56 1.52 -21.67 -3.77
N ALA A 57 1.74 -22.68 -2.90
CA ALA A 57 1.82 -24.09 -3.27
C ALA A 57 0.45 -24.75 -3.51
N ARG A 58 -0.65 -24.00 -3.34
CA ARG A 58 -2.02 -24.49 -3.47
C ARG A 58 -2.35 -25.68 -2.57
N GLU A 59 -1.82 -25.67 -1.36
CA GLU A 59 -2.15 -26.68 -0.35
C GLU A 59 -3.60 -26.50 0.13
N LYS A 60 -4.28 -27.62 0.42
CA LYS A 60 -5.69 -27.58 0.86
C LYS A 60 -5.85 -27.16 2.32
N GLU A 61 -4.83 -27.35 3.11
CA GLU A 61 -4.83 -26.96 4.53
C GLU A 61 -3.41 -26.66 5.00
N VAL A 62 -3.30 -25.79 6.00
CA VAL A 62 -2.07 -25.49 6.72
C VAL A 62 -2.29 -25.67 8.22
N ARG A 63 -1.30 -26.25 8.92
CA ARG A 63 -1.30 -26.30 10.38
C ARG A 63 -0.83 -24.96 10.93
N LEU A 64 -1.62 -24.43 11.87
CA LEU A 64 -1.34 -23.21 12.61
C LEU A 64 -1.03 -23.54 14.09
N SER A 65 -1.09 -22.54 14.97
CA SER A 65 -0.91 -22.66 16.41
C SER A 65 -2.03 -23.50 17.06
N ASP A 66 -1.78 -23.97 18.27
CA ASP A 66 -2.83 -24.51 19.14
C ASP A 66 -3.57 -23.38 19.90
N ASP A 67 -3.10 -22.13 19.81
CA ASP A 67 -3.73 -20.91 20.33
C ASP A 67 -4.67 -20.31 19.26
N TYR A 68 -5.96 -20.18 19.62
CA TYR A 68 -6.98 -19.65 18.72
C TYR A 68 -6.80 -18.17 18.43
N ASP A 69 -6.42 -17.36 19.42
CA ASP A 69 -6.24 -15.91 19.24
C ASP A 69 -5.03 -15.62 18.33
N ALA A 70 -3.95 -16.42 18.46
CA ALA A 70 -2.83 -16.39 17.52
C ALA A 70 -3.28 -16.68 16.07
N ASN A 71 -4.17 -17.67 15.90
CA ASN A 71 -4.68 -18.03 14.59
C ASN A 71 -5.59 -16.96 13.98
N LEU A 72 -6.33 -16.22 14.81
CA LEU A 72 -7.11 -15.05 14.35
C LEU A 72 -6.20 -13.92 13.89
N ARG A 73 -5.09 -13.64 14.59
CA ARG A 73 -4.11 -12.63 14.13
C ARG A 73 -3.47 -13.02 12.79
N VAL A 74 -3.12 -14.30 12.64
CA VAL A 74 -2.59 -14.84 11.38
C VAL A 74 -3.62 -14.71 10.25
N LEU A 75 -4.89 -15.04 10.49
CA LEU A 75 -5.94 -14.89 9.50
C LEU A 75 -6.15 -13.43 9.12
N GLY A 76 -6.15 -12.51 10.10
CA GLY A 76 -6.23 -11.09 9.86
C GLY A 76 -5.07 -10.58 8.98
N ALA A 77 -3.85 -11.06 9.21
CA ALA A 77 -2.70 -10.74 8.36
C ALA A 77 -2.85 -11.30 6.94
N LEU A 78 -3.33 -12.55 6.81
CA LEU A 78 -3.56 -13.19 5.51
C LEU A 78 -4.62 -12.46 4.70
N SER A 79 -5.75 -12.11 5.31
CA SER A 79 -6.85 -11.41 4.63
C SER A 79 -6.45 -10.00 4.13
N ASN A 80 -5.35 -9.46 4.62
CA ASN A 80 -4.76 -8.21 4.16
C ASN A 80 -3.60 -8.39 3.17
N ASN A 81 -3.23 -9.62 2.81
CA ASN A 81 -2.16 -9.89 1.87
C ASN A 81 -2.67 -9.89 0.43
N PRO A 82 -2.01 -9.20 -0.51
CA PRO A 82 -2.47 -9.11 -1.91
C PRO A 82 -2.70 -10.44 -2.61
N ILE A 83 -1.92 -11.50 -2.30
CA ILE A 83 -2.13 -12.81 -2.94
C ILE A 83 -3.39 -13.55 -2.44
N TYR A 84 -4.02 -13.06 -1.37
CA TYR A 84 -5.17 -13.74 -0.78
C TYR A 84 -6.41 -13.76 -1.70
N PHE A 85 -6.43 -12.93 -2.74
CA PHE A 85 -7.51 -12.92 -3.76
C PHE A 85 -7.74 -14.27 -4.44
N VAL A 86 -6.76 -15.19 -4.39
CA VAL A 86 -6.90 -16.53 -4.94
C VAL A 86 -7.68 -17.49 -4.03
N VAL A 87 -7.93 -17.10 -2.78
CA VAL A 87 -8.70 -17.86 -1.80
C VAL A 87 -10.17 -17.45 -1.88
N GLU A 88 -11.05 -18.36 -2.31
CA GLU A 88 -12.49 -18.13 -2.35
C GLU A 88 -13.12 -18.21 -0.95
N LYS A 89 -12.60 -19.15 -0.13
CA LYS A 89 -13.10 -19.39 1.21
C LYS A 89 -12.03 -20.08 2.06
N GLU A 90 -11.98 -19.71 3.32
CA GLU A 90 -11.20 -20.37 4.34
C GLU A 90 -12.08 -20.85 5.49
N GLU A 91 -11.66 -21.93 6.13
CA GLU A 91 -12.35 -22.50 7.29
C GLU A 91 -11.36 -23.10 8.28
N PHE A 92 -11.53 -22.78 9.56
CA PHE A 92 -10.84 -23.53 10.61
C PHE A 92 -11.41 -24.95 10.77
N ASN A 93 -10.55 -25.91 11.10
CA ASN A 93 -11.02 -27.19 11.58
C ASN A 93 -11.71 -27.03 12.97
N SER A 94 -12.40 -28.09 13.46
CA SER A 94 -13.15 -28.05 14.73
C SER A 94 -12.30 -27.74 15.98
N LYS A 95 -10.97 -27.91 15.90
CA LYS A 95 -10.00 -27.60 16.96
C LYS A 95 -9.31 -26.25 16.76
N HIS A 96 -9.63 -25.53 15.70
CA HIS A 96 -9.02 -24.25 15.30
C HIS A 96 -7.48 -24.27 15.16
N THR A 97 -6.91 -25.45 14.87
CA THR A 97 -5.45 -25.65 14.74
C THR A 97 -4.98 -25.78 13.30
N LYS A 98 -5.91 -25.76 12.36
CA LYS A 98 -5.65 -25.83 10.93
C LYS A 98 -6.60 -24.88 10.19
N LEU A 99 -6.07 -24.21 9.19
CA LEU A 99 -6.82 -23.42 8.23
C LEU A 99 -6.91 -24.21 6.92
N ARG A 100 -8.12 -24.34 6.39
CA ARG A 100 -8.39 -24.99 5.09
C ARG A 100 -8.76 -23.96 4.08
N PHE A 101 -8.28 -24.14 2.86
CA PHE A 101 -8.49 -23.25 1.75
C PHE A 101 -9.34 -23.88 0.65
N LYS A 102 -10.31 -23.12 0.16
CA LYS A 102 -10.95 -23.33 -1.13
C LYS A 102 -10.48 -22.23 -2.06
N TYR A 103 -9.96 -22.60 -3.20
CA TYR A 103 -9.39 -21.66 -4.17
C TYR A 103 -10.42 -21.22 -5.21
N ALA A 104 -10.41 -19.94 -5.56
CA ALA A 104 -11.32 -19.32 -6.53
C ALA A 104 -11.03 -19.76 -7.97
N TYR A 105 -9.78 -20.12 -8.28
CA TYR A 105 -9.29 -20.38 -9.62
C TYR A 105 -8.73 -21.80 -9.77
N SER A 106 -8.54 -22.27 -11.00
CA SER A 106 -7.74 -23.46 -11.29
C SER A 106 -6.25 -23.21 -10.94
N GLU A 107 -5.45 -24.25 -10.90
CA GLU A 107 -4.01 -24.14 -10.58
C GLU A 107 -3.27 -23.24 -11.58
N SER A 108 -3.51 -23.43 -12.90
CA SER A 108 -2.90 -22.60 -13.93
C SER A 108 -3.35 -21.14 -13.88
N GLU A 109 -4.65 -20.90 -13.70
CA GLU A 109 -5.17 -19.54 -13.58
C GLU A 109 -4.64 -18.80 -12.34
N GLN A 110 -4.54 -19.48 -11.20
CA GLN A 110 -3.94 -18.92 -10.00
C GLN A 110 -2.50 -18.50 -10.25
N ALA A 111 -1.69 -19.40 -10.82
CA ALA A 111 -0.28 -19.13 -11.11
C ALA A 111 -0.12 -17.96 -12.11
N GLU A 112 -0.94 -17.93 -13.17
CA GLU A 112 -0.94 -16.86 -14.16
C GLU A 112 -1.33 -15.50 -13.56
N LYS A 113 -2.35 -15.47 -12.69
CA LYS A 113 -2.83 -14.23 -12.06
C LYS A 113 -1.83 -13.66 -11.06
N ILE A 114 -1.21 -14.50 -10.23
CA ILE A 114 -0.16 -14.08 -9.29
C ILE A 114 1.04 -13.58 -10.07
N ALA A 115 1.51 -14.33 -11.06
CA ALA A 115 2.66 -13.92 -11.89
C ALA A 115 2.40 -12.60 -12.62
N TYR A 116 1.19 -12.40 -13.14
CA TYR A 116 0.80 -11.13 -13.77
C TYR A 116 0.83 -9.96 -12.78
N MET A 117 0.24 -10.14 -11.57
CA MET A 117 0.24 -9.11 -10.53
C MET A 117 1.67 -8.75 -10.11
N ASP A 118 2.53 -9.75 -9.91
CA ASP A 118 3.93 -9.55 -9.53
C ASP A 118 4.70 -8.81 -10.63
N GLU A 119 4.53 -9.21 -11.89
CA GLU A 119 5.19 -8.57 -13.03
C GLU A 119 4.78 -7.10 -13.17
N GLU A 120 3.49 -6.78 -13.06
CA GLU A 120 3.00 -5.40 -13.17
C GLU A 120 3.44 -4.53 -11.97
N MET A 121 3.43 -5.09 -10.76
CA MET A 121 3.97 -4.39 -9.58
C MET A 121 5.47 -4.13 -9.72
N LEU A 122 6.26 -5.12 -10.13
CA LEU A 122 7.69 -4.96 -10.37
C LEU A 122 7.98 -3.91 -11.45
N LYS A 123 7.23 -3.91 -12.55
CA LYS A 123 7.35 -2.88 -13.60
C LYS A 123 7.07 -1.49 -13.07
N MET A 124 6.01 -1.34 -12.28
CA MET A 124 5.62 -0.06 -11.69
C MET A 124 6.69 0.44 -10.72
N ILE A 125 7.14 -0.39 -9.78
CA ILE A 125 8.13 -0.02 -8.78
C ILE A 125 9.48 0.28 -9.44
N ASN A 126 10.02 -0.64 -10.25
CA ASN A 126 11.32 -0.48 -10.89
C ASN A 126 11.33 0.65 -11.94
N GLY A 127 10.18 0.97 -12.53
CA GLY A 127 10.04 2.10 -13.44
C GLY A 127 10.06 3.46 -12.75
N ALA A 128 9.65 3.51 -11.49
CA ALA A 128 9.55 4.74 -10.72
C ALA A 128 10.78 5.01 -9.84
N ILE A 129 11.31 3.97 -9.19
CA ILE A 129 12.36 4.08 -8.19
C ILE A 129 13.74 4.14 -8.83
N GLN A 130 14.56 5.09 -8.37
CA GLN A 130 15.95 5.24 -8.77
C GLN A 130 16.89 4.99 -7.58
N PRO A 131 18.10 4.47 -7.82
CA PRO A 131 19.10 4.30 -6.76
C PRO A 131 19.43 5.62 -6.06
N GLY A 132 19.43 5.60 -4.73
CA GLY A 132 19.76 6.77 -3.91
C GLY A 132 18.56 7.60 -3.47
N MET A 133 17.35 7.32 -3.95
CA MET A 133 16.15 8.00 -3.46
C MET A 133 15.96 7.83 -1.96
N ASN A 134 15.70 8.92 -1.25
CA ASN A 134 15.28 8.91 0.15
C ASN A 134 13.80 8.52 0.30
N GLU A 135 13.29 8.38 1.54
CA GLU A 135 11.91 7.95 1.81
C GLU A 135 10.86 8.87 1.16
N LEU A 136 11.08 10.19 1.19
CA LEU A 136 10.17 11.16 0.56
C LEU A 136 10.16 11.02 -0.96
N GLU A 137 11.33 10.88 -1.58
CA GLU A 137 11.44 10.67 -3.03
C GLU A 137 10.80 9.36 -3.47
N GLN A 138 10.97 8.28 -2.69
CA GLN A 138 10.31 7.00 -2.95
C GLN A 138 8.78 7.14 -2.84
N ALA A 139 8.31 7.83 -1.82
CA ALA A 139 6.89 8.09 -1.63
C ALA A 139 6.31 8.91 -2.81
N LEU A 140 6.96 10.00 -3.21
CA LEU A 140 6.57 10.84 -4.36
C LEU A 140 6.58 10.06 -5.67
N ALA A 141 7.66 9.30 -5.94
CA ALA A 141 7.78 8.51 -7.15
C ALA A 141 6.68 7.44 -7.27
N MET A 142 6.40 6.73 -6.17
CA MET A 142 5.32 5.75 -6.14
C MET A 142 3.93 6.38 -6.22
N TYR A 143 3.74 7.57 -5.63
CA TYR A 143 2.49 8.33 -5.74
C TYR A 143 2.16 8.64 -7.20
N GLN A 144 3.11 9.20 -7.94
CA GLN A 144 3.00 9.46 -9.37
C GLN A 144 2.76 8.17 -10.17
N ALA A 145 3.48 7.09 -9.84
CA ALA A 145 3.36 5.82 -10.55
C ALA A 145 1.97 5.18 -10.39
N VAL A 146 1.37 5.28 -9.20
CA VAL A 146 0.02 4.75 -8.93
C VAL A 146 -1.03 5.55 -9.69
N VAL A 147 -0.98 6.89 -9.65
CA VAL A 147 -1.89 7.76 -10.41
C VAL A 147 -1.77 7.51 -11.91
N ALA A 148 -0.54 7.38 -12.44
CA ALA A 148 -0.33 7.08 -13.85
C ALA A 148 -0.76 5.66 -14.26
N ARG A 149 -0.98 4.75 -13.30
CA ARG A 149 -1.25 3.33 -13.58
C ARG A 149 -2.73 3.00 -13.70
N ILE A 150 -3.61 3.69 -12.98
CA ILE A 150 -5.04 3.43 -12.94
C ILE A 150 -5.85 4.72 -13.03
N ASP A 151 -7.01 4.63 -13.66
CA ASP A 151 -8.05 5.66 -13.70
C ASP A 151 -9.16 5.38 -12.69
N TYR A 152 -9.88 6.41 -12.23
CA TYR A 152 -10.99 6.22 -11.30
C TYR A 152 -12.19 5.52 -11.94
N ASP A 153 -12.67 4.44 -11.32
CA ASP A 153 -13.75 3.58 -11.82
C ASP A 153 -15.13 3.95 -11.22
N TYR A 154 -15.79 4.92 -11.83
CA TYR A 154 -17.14 5.33 -11.42
C TYR A 154 -18.19 4.23 -11.60
N GLU A 155 -18.01 3.34 -12.60
CA GLU A 155 -18.96 2.23 -12.84
C GLU A 155 -18.86 1.20 -11.71
N TRP A 156 -17.65 0.91 -11.24
CA TRP A 156 -17.44 0.03 -10.10
C TRP A 156 -17.94 0.64 -8.80
N LEU A 157 -17.72 1.95 -8.57
CA LEU A 157 -18.26 2.65 -7.42
C LEU A 157 -19.79 2.52 -7.34
N ASP A 158 -20.49 2.73 -8.45
CA ASP A 158 -21.94 2.56 -8.51
C ASP A 158 -22.36 1.10 -8.20
N ALA A 159 -21.61 0.11 -8.67
CA ALA A 159 -21.84 -1.29 -8.38
C ALA A 159 -21.62 -1.63 -6.89
N LEU A 160 -20.60 -1.08 -6.26
CA LEU A 160 -20.33 -1.22 -4.82
C LEU A 160 -21.46 -0.65 -3.97
N ASN A 161 -21.96 0.53 -4.33
CA ASN A 161 -23.04 1.23 -3.60
C ASN A 161 -24.41 0.56 -3.75
N THR A 162 -24.61 -0.20 -4.83
CA THR A 162 -25.90 -0.87 -5.14
C THR A 162 -25.92 -2.36 -4.79
N SER A 163 -24.76 -2.97 -4.49
CA SER A 163 -24.63 -4.39 -4.15
C SER A 163 -24.94 -4.65 -2.69
N ASP A 164 -25.72 -5.69 -2.39
CA ASP A 164 -25.87 -6.23 -1.04
C ASP A 164 -24.57 -6.91 -0.54
N ASP A 165 -23.65 -7.26 -1.44
CA ASP A 165 -22.35 -7.87 -1.17
C ASP A 165 -21.28 -6.75 -0.99
N LYS A 166 -21.37 -6.02 0.12
CA LYS A 166 -20.44 -4.92 0.47
C LYS A 166 -19.02 -5.39 0.86
N PHE A 167 -18.73 -6.68 0.78
CA PHE A 167 -17.41 -7.26 1.08
C PHE A 167 -16.70 -7.73 -0.20
N LEU A 168 -16.39 -6.80 -1.08
CA LEU A 168 -15.34 -7.04 -2.06
C LEU A 168 -14.00 -7.04 -1.30
N PHE A 169 -13.29 -8.16 -1.35
CA PHE A 169 -12.03 -8.31 -0.61
C PHE A 169 -10.97 -7.36 -1.16
N PRO A 170 -10.28 -6.60 -0.29
CA PRO A 170 -9.24 -5.63 -0.71
C PRO A 170 -8.18 -6.21 -1.66
N GLN A 171 -7.89 -7.50 -1.52
CA GLN A 171 -6.87 -8.22 -2.28
C GLN A 171 -7.24 -8.42 -3.76
N ILE A 172 -8.54 -8.49 -4.06
CA ILE A 172 -9.05 -8.57 -5.43
C ILE A 172 -8.77 -7.25 -6.14
N GLU A 173 -8.83 -6.15 -5.43
CA GLU A 173 -8.71 -4.82 -5.99
C GLU A 173 -7.33 -4.54 -6.60
N ILE A 174 -6.21 -5.01 -6.00
CA ILE A 174 -4.88 -4.84 -6.59
C ILE A 174 -4.80 -5.56 -7.95
N TYR A 175 -5.15 -6.84 -8.00
CA TYR A 175 -5.14 -7.61 -9.24
C TYR A 175 -6.08 -6.98 -10.28
N GLN A 176 -7.29 -6.61 -9.87
CA GLN A 176 -8.28 -6.00 -10.75
C GLN A 176 -7.81 -4.64 -11.25
N ALA A 177 -7.33 -3.76 -10.39
CA ALA A 177 -6.81 -2.46 -10.77
C ALA A 177 -5.67 -2.57 -11.78
N LEU A 178 -4.71 -3.48 -11.55
CA LEU A 178 -3.61 -3.71 -12.48
C LEU A 178 -4.07 -4.30 -13.82
N SER A 179 -5.06 -5.22 -13.82
CA SER A 179 -5.53 -5.89 -15.04
C SER A 179 -6.48 -5.05 -15.88
N THR A 180 -7.25 -4.15 -15.26
CA THR A 180 -8.22 -3.29 -15.95
C THR A 180 -7.70 -1.88 -16.21
N GLY A 181 -6.70 -1.43 -15.44
CA GLY A 181 -6.26 -0.04 -15.42
C GLY A 181 -7.24 0.90 -14.72
N LYS A 182 -8.15 0.36 -13.88
CA LYS A 182 -9.18 1.14 -13.20
C LYS A 182 -9.36 0.71 -11.76
N GLY A 183 -9.75 1.65 -10.88
CA GLY A 183 -10.03 1.35 -9.48
C GLY A 183 -10.72 2.50 -8.75
N VAL A 184 -11.11 2.27 -7.50
CA VAL A 184 -11.66 3.27 -6.60
C VAL A 184 -10.65 3.62 -5.51
N CYS A 185 -10.99 4.45 -4.53
CA CYS A 185 -10.08 4.88 -3.47
C CYS A 185 -9.31 3.73 -2.78
N HIS A 186 -9.95 2.59 -2.56
CA HIS A 186 -9.28 1.38 -2.06
C HIS A 186 -8.14 0.91 -2.97
N SER A 187 -8.36 0.92 -4.29
CA SER A 187 -7.37 0.44 -5.26
C SER A 187 -6.11 1.31 -5.26
N TYR A 188 -6.28 2.64 -5.26
CA TYR A 188 -5.17 3.59 -5.13
C TYR A 188 -4.41 3.36 -3.81
N THR A 189 -5.16 3.25 -2.70
CA THR A 189 -4.59 3.04 -1.37
C THR A 189 -3.79 1.75 -1.31
N PHE A 190 -4.34 0.62 -1.76
CA PHE A 190 -3.68 -0.68 -1.67
C PHE A 190 -2.49 -0.82 -2.62
N LEU A 191 -2.58 -0.29 -3.83
CA LEU A 191 -1.44 -0.27 -4.75
C LEU A 191 -0.27 0.51 -4.16
N TYR A 192 -0.56 1.70 -3.62
CA TYR A 192 0.46 2.57 -3.02
C TYR A 192 1.06 1.95 -1.77
N GLU A 193 0.21 1.47 -0.84
CA GLU A 193 0.64 0.79 0.38
C GLU A 193 1.52 -0.42 0.07
N TYR A 194 1.08 -1.30 -0.85
CA TYR A 194 1.83 -2.51 -1.19
C TYR A 194 3.17 -2.19 -1.85
N ALA A 195 3.22 -1.19 -2.72
CA ALA A 195 4.47 -0.74 -3.34
C ALA A 195 5.44 -0.18 -2.29
N LEU A 196 4.98 0.67 -1.38
CA LEU A 196 5.81 1.23 -0.31
C LEU A 196 6.32 0.15 0.66
N GLN A 197 5.49 -0.85 0.97
CA GLN A 197 5.92 -1.99 1.78
C GLN A 197 7.06 -2.79 1.13
N GLN A 198 7.06 -2.94 -0.20
CA GLN A 198 8.16 -3.58 -0.92
C GLN A 198 9.47 -2.79 -0.81
N LEU A 199 9.38 -1.47 -0.65
CA LEU A 199 10.51 -0.56 -0.49
C LEU A 199 10.95 -0.39 0.97
N GLY A 200 10.17 -0.96 1.92
CA GLY A 200 10.43 -0.82 3.35
C GLY A 200 9.95 0.51 3.96
N VAL A 201 9.19 1.30 3.20
CA VAL A 201 8.55 2.53 3.69
C VAL A 201 7.25 2.18 4.40
N GLU A 202 7.11 2.67 5.64
CA GLU A 202 5.93 2.39 6.46
C GLU A 202 4.73 3.14 5.93
N CYS A 203 3.66 2.40 5.64
CA CYS A 203 2.40 2.93 5.16
C CYS A 203 1.23 2.29 5.91
N LEU A 204 0.34 3.14 6.39
CA LEU A 204 -0.91 2.80 7.05
C LEU A 204 -2.08 3.31 6.21
N ARG A 205 -3.30 3.16 6.69
CA ARG A 205 -4.47 3.71 6.02
C ARG A 205 -5.47 4.31 7.00
N TYR A 206 -6.07 5.41 6.60
CA TYR A 206 -7.25 5.98 7.22
C TYR A 206 -8.51 5.67 6.41
N ILE A 207 -9.63 5.60 7.10
CA ILE A 207 -10.98 5.70 6.56
C ILE A 207 -11.67 6.92 7.16
N GLY A 208 -12.47 7.58 6.35
CA GLY A 208 -13.23 8.76 6.77
C GLY A 208 -14.40 9.01 5.86
N ASN A 209 -15.16 10.06 6.14
CA ASN A 209 -16.28 10.49 5.32
C ASN A 209 -15.95 11.82 4.65
N THR A 210 -16.45 12.01 3.43
CA THR A 210 -16.33 13.28 2.74
C THR A 210 -17.32 14.31 3.30
N THR A 211 -16.95 15.59 3.23
CA THR A 211 -17.80 16.66 3.75
C THR A 211 -19.12 16.76 3.00
N GLY A 212 -20.22 16.68 3.75
CA GLY A 212 -21.58 16.85 3.22
C GLY A 212 -22.28 15.56 2.79
N ASP A 213 -21.59 14.42 2.81
CA ASP A 213 -22.21 13.10 2.59
C ASP A 213 -21.67 12.07 3.60
N PRO A 214 -22.40 11.80 4.70
CA PRO A 214 -21.97 10.84 5.72
C PRO A 214 -21.97 9.38 5.22
N ASP A 215 -22.57 9.09 4.07
CA ASP A 215 -22.59 7.77 3.46
C ASP A 215 -21.48 7.60 2.41
N ASP A 216 -20.74 8.68 2.08
CA ASP A 216 -19.62 8.68 1.13
C ASP A 216 -18.31 8.38 1.85
N GLY A 217 -18.10 7.11 2.17
CA GLY A 217 -16.87 6.63 2.79
C GLY A 217 -15.68 6.73 1.86
N HIS A 218 -14.54 7.21 2.38
CA HIS A 218 -13.29 7.34 1.65
C HIS A 218 -12.14 6.67 2.39
N MET A 219 -11.16 6.15 1.64
CA MET A 219 -9.94 5.53 2.18
C MET A 219 -8.71 6.14 1.52
N TRP A 220 -7.67 6.41 2.33
CA TRP A 220 -6.40 6.94 1.83
C TRP A 220 -5.20 6.50 2.67
N PRO A 221 -3.99 6.51 2.09
CA PRO A 221 -2.76 6.17 2.78
C PRO A 221 -2.32 7.21 3.82
N VAL A 222 -1.63 6.72 4.85
CA VAL A 222 -0.84 7.51 5.80
C VAL A 222 0.59 6.97 5.75
N VAL A 223 1.53 7.79 5.34
CA VAL A 223 2.92 7.39 5.08
C VAL A 223 3.83 7.97 6.15
N ARG A 224 4.77 7.16 6.63
CA ARG A 224 5.82 7.62 7.53
C ARG A 224 7.04 8.03 6.72
N ILE A 225 7.45 9.28 6.83
CA ILE A 225 8.59 9.87 6.11
C ILE A 225 9.46 10.59 7.12
N GLY A 226 10.74 10.26 7.20
CA GLY A 226 11.67 10.91 8.12
C GLY A 226 11.32 10.76 9.61
N GLY A 227 10.46 9.81 9.93
CA GLY A 227 9.98 9.58 11.30
C GLY A 227 8.62 10.20 11.62
N GLU A 228 8.10 11.11 10.79
CA GLU A 228 6.80 11.78 10.91
C GLU A 228 5.77 11.10 10.00
N TYR A 229 4.47 11.19 10.39
CA TYR A 229 3.37 10.66 9.58
C TYR A 229 2.67 11.76 8.80
N TYR A 230 2.28 11.43 7.57
CA TYR A 230 1.61 12.34 6.63
C TYR A 230 0.47 11.63 5.93
N GLN A 231 -0.66 12.32 5.78
CA GLN A 231 -1.78 11.84 4.99
C GLN A 231 -1.50 12.09 3.50
N CYS A 232 -1.72 11.07 2.66
CA CYS A 232 -1.48 11.13 1.23
C CYS A 232 -2.69 10.55 0.50
N ASP A 233 -3.28 11.27 -0.46
CA ASP A 233 -4.46 10.81 -1.14
C ASP A 233 -4.28 10.80 -2.66
N PRO A 234 -3.71 9.73 -3.23
CA PRO A 234 -3.51 9.63 -4.66
C PRO A 234 -4.83 9.59 -5.46
N THR A 235 -5.95 9.26 -4.81
CA THR A 235 -7.27 9.27 -5.47
C THR A 235 -7.71 10.69 -5.79
N TRP A 236 -7.57 11.61 -4.84
CA TRP A 236 -7.97 13.00 -5.02
C TRP A 236 -6.95 13.79 -5.83
N ASP A 237 -5.71 13.33 -5.87
CA ASP A 237 -4.64 13.91 -6.68
C ASP A 237 -4.57 13.32 -8.10
N ASP A 238 -5.45 12.38 -8.45
CA ASP A 238 -5.57 11.90 -9.83
C ASP A 238 -6.24 12.98 -10.71
N GLN A 239 -5.40 13.68 -11.44
CA GLN A 239 -5.80 14.72 -12.39
C GLN A 239 -5.63 14.24 -13.84
N GLY A 240 -5.59 12.92 -14.07
CA GLY A 240 -5.37 12.28 -15.35
C GLY A 240 -3.93 11.78 -15.53
N GLU A 241 -3.18 12.30 -16.53
CA GLU A 241 -1.84 11.77 -16.83
C GLU A 241 -0.77 12.07 -15.76
N THR A 242 -1.03 13.00 -14.85
CA THR A 242 -0.09 13.41 -13.79
C THR A 242 -0.79 13.50 -12.44
N ALA A 243 -0.08 13.16 -11.36
CA ALA A 243 -0.53 13.44 -10.01
C ALA A 243 -0.30 14.93 -9.68
N SER A 244 -1.31 15.62 -9.16
CA SER A 244 -1.06 16.82 -8.37
C SER A 244 -0.48 16.42 -6.99
N LEU A 245 -0.05 17.38 -6.20
CA LEU A 245 0.42 17.16 -4.83
C LEU A 245 -0.44 17.91 -3.79
N GLN A 246 -1.67 18.26 -4.16
CA GLN A 246 -2.58 19.01 -3.29
C GLN A 246 -2.97 18.23 -2.03
N TYR A 247 -2.99 16.90 -2.16
CA TYR A 247 -3.35 15.97 -1.10
C TYR A 247 -2.20 15.04 -0.70
N PHE A 248 -0.96 15.40 -1.03
CA PHE A 248 0.22 14.66 -0.64
C PHE A 248 0.89 15.31 0.57
N GLY A 249 1.12 14.54 1.63
CA GLY A 249 1.89 15.00 2.78
C GLY A 249 1.13 15.96 3.70
N MET A 250 -0.19 15.80 3.83
CA MET A 250 -1.03 16.66 4.67
C MET A 250 -0.94 16.29 6.14
N SER A 251 -1.02 17.32 7.00
CA SER A 251 -1.31 17.16 8.42
C SER A 251 -2.79 16.82 8.66
N ASP A 252 -3.13 16.39 9.87
CA ASP A 252 -4.51 16.11 10.27
C ASP A 252 -5.41 17.36 10.15
N SER A 253 -4.87 18.54 10.51
CA SER A 253 -5.60 19.80 10.38
C SER A 253 -5.88 20.18 8.93
N GLU A 254 -4.88 20.06 8.06
CA GLU A 254 -5.04 20.33 6.63
C GLU A 254 -6.02 19.38 5.96
N ARG A 255 -6.00 18.11 6.35
CA ARG A 255 -6.93 17.12 5.81
C ARG A 255 -8.38 17.42 6.17
N LEU A 256 -8.65 17.81 7.42
CA LEU A 256 -9.98 18.22 7.86
C LEU A 256 -10.48 19.49 7.12
N GLU A 257 -9.58 20.42 6.79
CA GLU A 257 -9.92 21.61 6.01
C GLU A 257 -10.16 21.31 4.53
N SER A 258 -9.66 20.18 4.03
CA SER A 258 -9.68 19.83 2.59
C SER A 258 -10.96 19.15 2.11
N GLY A 259 -11.96 18.91 2.98
CA GLY A 259 -13.24 18.32 2.59
C GLY A 259 -13.51 16.92 3.16
N VAL A 260 -12.83 16.58 4.27
CA VAL A 260 -13.09 15.38 5.08
C VAL A 260 -13.70 15.80 6.41
N GLU A 261 -14.78 15.15 6.85
CA GLU A 261 -15.43 15.47 8.13
C GLU A 261 -14.78 14.81 9.33
N GLY A 262 -14.08 13.71 9.13
CA GLY A 262 -13.37 12.96 10.14
C GLY A 262 -12.71 11.71 9.55
N PHE A 263 -11.79 11.16 10.30
CA PHE A 263 -11.08 9.94 9.90
C PHE A 263 -10.63 9.15 11.13
N GLU A 264 -10.45 7.85 10.91
CA GLU A 264 -9.90 6.92 11.89
C GLU A 264 -9.02 5.89 11.20
N PHE A 265 -8.19 5.20 11.95
CA PHE A 265 -7.52 4.04 11.40
C PHE A 265 -8.51 2.98 10.97
N SER A 266 -8.25 2.37 9.82
CA SER A 266 -9.04 1.23 9.33
C SER A 266 -8.86 -0.03 10.18
N LEU A 267 -7.94 -0.04 11.14
CA LEU A 267 -7.62 -1.15 12.01
C LEU A 267 -7.24 -0.69 13.44
N ASP A 268 -7.47 -1.57 14.37
CA ASP A 268 -7.55 -1.54 15.81
C ASP A 268 -6.46 -0.73 16.57
N SER A 269 -6.82 -0.29 17.76
CA SER A 269 -6.09 0.49 18.76
C SER A 269 -4.73 -0.06 19.23
N ALA A 270 -4.30 -1.24 18.78
CA ALA A 270 -3.02 -1.85 19.19
C ALA A 270 -1.79 -1.14 18.61
N TYR A 271 -1.93 -0.40 17.51
CA TYR A 271 -0.84 0.33 16.88
C TYR A 271 -0.48 1.63 17.62
N GLY A 272 -1.38 2.11 18.46
CA GLY A 272 -1.26 3.39 19.15
C GLY A 272 -1.89 4.54 18.37
N GLU A 273 -1.85 5.73 18.98
CA GLU A 273 -2.33 6.96 18.34
C GLU A 273 -1.30 7.43 17.31
N VAL A 274 -1.68 7.47 16.04
CA VAL A 274 -0.89 8.10 14.99
C VAL A 274 -1.42 9.52 14.80
N LYS A 275 -0.49 10.47 14.66
CA LYS A 275 -0.80 11.88 14.42
C LYS A 275 0.02 12.37 13.25
N CYS A 276 -0.62 13.08 12.35
CA CYS A 276 0.01 13.80 11.27
C CYS A 276 0.06 15.29 11.65
N ASP A 277 1.06 15.66 12.47
CA ASP A 277 1.15 17.02 13.04
C ASP A 277 2.09 17.94 12.22
N SER A 278 2.94 17.38 11.35
CA SER A 278 3.90 18.15 10.57
C SER A 278 3.25 18.80 9.34
N GLU A 279 3.59 20.05 9.09
CA GLU A 279 3.20 20.85 7.92
C GLU A 279 4.39 21.21 7.00
N ASP A 280 5.54 20.58 7.18
CA ASP A 280 6.76 20.89 6.43
C ASP A 280 6.69 20.49 4.95
N LEU A 281 5.76 19.58 4.57
CA LEU A 281 5.47 19.23 3.19
C LEU A 281 4.41 20.14 2.53
N LYS A 282 3.82 21.08 3.26
CA LYS A 282 2.83 22.04 2.74
C LYS A 282 3.25 22.79 1.47
N PRO A 283 4.52 23.16 1.26
CA PRO A 283 4.94 23.79 -0.01
C PRO A 283 4.66 22.94 -1.25
N LEU A 284 4.54 21.61 -1.11
CA LEU A 284 4.20 20.70 -2.21
C LEU A 284 2.76 20.88 -2.69
N HIS A 285 1.83 21.31 -1.82
CA HIS A 285 0.38 21.35 -2.12
C HIS A 285 0.01 22.34 -3.25
N GLN A 286 0.89 23.26 -3.62
CA GLN A 286 0.68 24.17 -4.75
C GLN A 286 1.01 23.54 -6.11
N ALA A 287 1.65 22.36 -6.13
CA ALA A 287 2.07 21.73 -7.37
C ALA A 287 0.94 20.93 -8.01
N MET A 288 0.71 21.20 -9.30
CA MET A 288 -0.20 20.41 -10.15
C MET A 288 0.55 19.33 -10.94
N ALA A 289 1.87 19.38 -10.94
CA ALA A 289 2.78 18.33 -11.41
C ALA A 289 4.15 18.54 -10.78
N PHE A 290 4.97 17.50 -10.79
CA PHE A 290 6.34 17.57 -10.30
C PHE A 290 7.28 16.67 -11.10
N ALA A 291 8.59 16.93 -10.99
CA ALA A 291 9.63 16.05 -11.50
C ALA A 291 10.73 15.91 -10.47
N LEU A 292 11.08 14.68 -10.11
CA LEU A 292 12.23 14.42 -9.24
C LEU A 292 13.52 14.64 -10.02
N SER A 293 14.45 15.39 -9.44
CA SER A 293 15.81 15.51 -9.92
C SER A 293 16.70 14.52 -9.15
N GLY A 294 17.81 14.09 -9.73
CA GLY A 294 18.70 13.09 -9.11
C GLY A 294 19.56 13.62 -7.95
N ASP A 295 19.32 14.83 -7.45
CA ASP A 295 20.08 15.55 -6.43
C ASP A 295 19.23 15.94 -5.20
N HIS A 296 18.29 15.07 -4.84
CA HIS A 296 17.39 15.24 -3.69
C HIS A 296 16.52 16.48 -3.78
N SER A 297 15.98 16.76 -4.96
CA SER A 297 14.99 17.80 -5.12
C SER A 297 13.82 17.42 -6.02
N ALA A 298 12.70 18.10 -5.84
CA ALA A 298 11.51 18.02 -6.68
C ALA A 298 11.24 19.38 -7.31
N ILE A 299 11.22 19.43 -8.64
CA ILE A 299 10.82 20.62 -9.39
C ILE A 299 9.31 20.63 -9.49
N LEU A 300 8.68 21.73 -9.05
CA LEU A 300 7.23 21.88 -8.96
C LEU A 300 6.70 22.74 -10.10
N TYR A 301 5.54 22.34 -10.65
CA TYR A 301 4.90 23.00 -11.79
C TYR A 301 3.44 23.34 -11.45
N ASP A 302 2.97 24.47 -12.01
CA ASP A 302 1.56 24.86 -11.99
C ASP A 302 0.72 24.11 -13.05
N SER A 303 -0.59 24.43 -13.11
CA SER A 303 -1.53 23.84 -14.09
C SER A 303 -1.22 24.20 -15.56
N PHE A 304 -0.33 25.14 -15.81
CA PHE A 304 0.12 25.53 -17.14
C PHE A 304 1.47 24.91 -17.52
N GLY A 305 2.04 24.07 -16.63
CA GLY A 305 3.37 23.50 -16.80
C GLY A 305 4.49 24.51 -16.57
N THR A 306 4.20 25.64 -15.89
CA THR A 306 5.23 26.62 -15.52
C THR A 306 5.87 26.18 -14.22
N GLU A 307 7.19 26.19 -14.17
CA GLU A 307 7.95 25.91 -12.96
C GLU A 307 7.69 27.01 -11.92
N ILE A 308 7.20 26.60 -10.75
CA ILE A 308 6.87 27.49 -9.63
C ILE A 308 7.91 27.49 -8.53
N GLY A 309 8.81 26.51 -8.52
CA GLY A 309 9.90 26.42 -7.56
C GLY A 309 10.50 25.02 -7.45
N GLU A 310 11.42 24.91 -6.55
CA GLU A 310 12.16 23.67 -6.22
C GLU A 310 12.01 23.35 -4.73
N PHE A 311 11.70 22.11 -4.44
CA PHE A 311 11.57 21.59 -3.08
C PHE A 311 12.72 20.61 -2.80
N ASP A 312 13.51 20.90 -1.78
CA ASP A 312 14.59 20.04 -1.29
C ASP A 312 14.00 18.88 -0.48
N THR A 313 14.20 17.66 -0.95
CA THR A 313 13.60 16.46 -0.34
C THR A 313 14.34 15.94 0.89
N GLU A 314 15.52 16.48 1.21
CA GLU A 314 16.25 16.17 2.44
C GLU A 314 15.95 17.17 3.56
N THR A 315 15.88 18.45 3.24
CA THR A 315 15.72 19.53 4.23
C THR A 315 14.29 20.05 4.32
N HIS A 316 13.41 19.63 3.40
CA HIS A 316 12.04 20.13 3.20
C HIS A 316 11.98 21.64 2.93
N GLY A 317 13.08 22.19 2.41
CA GLY A 317 13.18 23.60 2.03
C GLY A 317 12.53 23.86 0.69
N PHE A 318 11.77 24.97 0.57
CA PHE A 318 11.17 25.40 -0.68
C PHE A 318 11.79 26.71 -1.17
N SER A 319 12.16 26.75 -2.44
CA SER A 319 12.69 27.92 -3.15
C SER A 319 11.75 28.28 -4.30
N ALA A 320 10.95 29.34 -4.13
CA ALA A 320 10.06 29.83 -5.18
C ALA A 320 10.86 30.40 -6.36
N LYS A 321 10.32 30.24 -7.59
CA LYS A 321 10.91 30.76 -8.83
C LYS A 321 10.21 32.02 -9.32
#